data_489151a859eb00a831f5f1b45dbfdb56
#
_entry.id   489151a859eb00a831f5f1b45dbfdb56
#
_cell.length_a   1.000
_cell.length_b   1.000
_cell.length_c   1.000
_cell.angle_alpha   90.00
_cell.angle_beta   90.00
_cell.angle_gamma   90.00
#
_symmetry.space_group_name_H-M   'P 1'
#
loop_
_entity.id
_entity.type
_entity.pdbx_description
1 polymer ?
#
loop_
_entity_poly.entity_id
_entity_poly.type
_entity_poly.pdbx_seq_one_letter_code
_entity_poly.pdbx_strand_id
1 'polypeptide(L)'
;MNTGLLRRVVDVVELLGIYFYELIVSSVTVARAAFAREPRMHSSIIAVPIALRTDMGIAVLASLVSLTPGNCALHVSADRRQLYVHALDGRTPEQIIASIQQVFERRIARIERW
;
A
#
# COMPACT_ATOMS: atom_id res chain seq x y z
N MET A 1 19.38 1.87 -25.98
CA MET A 1 18.24 1.82 -25.07
C MET A 1 18.36 2.94 -24.05
N ASN A 2 17.30 3.64 -23.84
CA ASN A 2 17.31 4.80 -22.95
C ASN A 2 17.46 4.37 -21.48
N THR A 3 18.39 5.01 -20.76
CA THR A 3 18.60 4.74 -19.33
C THR A 3 17.33 4.98 -18.50
N GLY A 4 16.49 5.93 -18.90
CA GLY A 4 15.23 6.19 -18.25
C GLY A 4 14.25 5.02 -18.31
N LEU A 5 14.18 4.35 -19.49
CA LEU A 5 13.32 3.18 -19.64
C LEU A 5 13.82 2.01 -18.77
N LEU A 6 15.13 1.79 -18.75
CA LEU A 6 15.72 0.74 -17.94
C LEU A 6 15.43 0.98 -16.45
N ARG A 7 15.58 2.21 -15.99
CA ARG A 7 15.28 2.60 -14.62
C ARG A 7 13.82 2.36 -14.27
N ARG A 8 12.92 2.71 -15.17
CA ARG A 8 11.48 2.48 -14.99
C ARG A 8 11.17 1.00 -14.84
N VAL A 9 11.80 0.17 -15.68
CA VAL A 9 11.63 -1.28 -15.60
C VAL A 9 12.14 -1.82 -14.26
N VAL A 10 13.29 -1.35 -13.80
CA VAL A 10 13.85 -1.74 -12.51
C VAL A 10 12.91 -1.35 -11.38
N ASP A 11 12.37 -0.14 -11.42
CA ASP A 11 11.44 0.33 -10.38
C ASP A 11 10.15 -0.51 -10.36
N VAL A 12 9.62 -0.89 -11.50
CA VAL A 12 8.45 -1.75 -11.60
C VAL A 12 8.74 -3.14 -11.05
N VAL A 13 9.87 -3.73 -11.41
CA VAL A 13 10.27 -5.05 -10.91
C VAL A 13 10.46 -5.03 -9.41
N GLU A 14 11.08 -3.97 -8.89
CA GLU A 14 11.25 -3.79 -7.45
C GLU A 14 9.90 -3.70 -6.74
N LEU A 15 8.97 -2.96 -7.30
CA LEU A 15 7.62 -2.83 -6.74
C LEU A 15 6.91 -4.19 -6.68
N LEU A 16 6.98 -4.96 -7.75
CA LEU A 16 6.38 -6.29 -7.81
C LEU A 16 7.01 -7.24 -6.79
N GLY A 17 8.33 -7.21 -6.66
CA GLY A 17 9.04 -8.04 -5.69
C GLY A 17 8.61 -7.73 -4.26
N ILE A 18 8.48 -6.46 -3.93
CA ILE A 18 8.03 -6.03 -2.62
C ILE A 18 6.57 -6.42 -2.38
N TYR A 19 5.73 -6.31 -3.41
CA TYR A 19 4.35 -6.74 -3.32
C TYR A 19 4.24 -8.22 -2.97
N PHE A 20 4.99 -9.07 -3.65
CA PHE A 20 4.99 -10.50 -3.35
C PHE A 20 5.52 -10.80 -1.94
N TYR A 21 6.56 -10.10 -1.52
CA TYR A 21 7.08 -10.23 -0.16
C TYR A 21 6.01 -9.87 0.88
N GLU A 22 5.36 -8.73 0.71
CA GLU A 22 4.28 -8.29 1.61
C GLU A 22 3.10 -9.26 1.59
N LEU A 23 2.78 -9.82 0.44
CA LEU A 23 1.72 -10.81 0.32
C LEU A 23 2.01 -12.05 1.18
N ILE A 24 3.24 -12.55 1.12
CA ILE A 24 3.64 -13.71 1.90
C ILE A 24 3.60 -13.40 3.40
N VAL A 25 4.19 -12.27 3.81
CA VAL A 25 4.20 -11.85 5.21
C VAL A 25 2.79 -11.66 5.74
N SER A 26 1.93 -11.00 4.97
CA SER A 26 0.54 -10.77 5.35
C SER A 26 -0.25 -12.06 5.45
N SER A 27 0.00 -13.01 4.54
CA SER A 27 -0.65 -14.33 4.57
C SER A 27 -0.31 -15.08 5.86
N VAL A 28 0.95 -15.04 6.28
CA VAL A 28 1.39 -15.66 7.54
C VAL A 28 0.73 -14.96 8.72
N THR A 29 0.66 -13.63 8.70
CA THR A 29 0.04 -12.84 9.77
C THR A 29 -1.44 -13.18 9.91
N VAL A 30 -2.16 -13.25 8.79
CA VAL A 30 -3.58 -13.59 8.76
C VAL A 30 -3.79 -15.03 9.26
N ALA A 31 -2.94 -15.96 8.84
CA ALA A 31 -3.02 -17.34 9.29
C ALA A 31 -2.83 -17.44 10.82
N ARG A 32 -1.86 -16.72 11.35
CA ARG A 32 -1.65 -16.67 12.80
C ARG A 32 -2.86 -16.09 13.52
N ALA A 33 -3.45 -15.04 13.00
CA ALA A 33 -4.65 -14.41 13.58
C ALA A 33 -5.82 -15.37 13.56
N ALA A 34 -5.99 -16.14 12.48
CA ALA A 34 -7.08 -17.11 12.35
C ALA A 34 -6.97 -18.26 13.35
N PHE A 35 -5.75 -18.65 13.73
CA PHE A 35 -5.51 -19.71 14.69
C PHE A 35 -5.32 -19.19 16.12
N ALA A 36 -5.35 -17.87 16.32
CA ALA A 36 -5.24 -17.29 17.66
C ALA A 36 -6.55 -17.44 18.42
N ARG A 37 -6.44 -17.66 19.73
CA ARG A 37 -7.62 -17.79 20.59
C ARG A 37 -8.39 -16.48 20.76
N GLU A 38 -7.67 -15.36 20.67
CA GLU A 38 -8.26 -14.03 20.77
C GLU A 38 -7.90 -13.22 19.52
N PRO A 39 -8.89 -12.81 18.72
CA PRO A 39 -8.60 -11.97 17.56
C PRO A 39 -8.11 -10.60 18.01
N ARG A 40 -6.88 -10.26 17.63
CA ARG A 40 -6.28 -8.95 17.91
C ARG A 40 -6.55 -7.96 16.78
N MET A 41 -7.71 -8.08 16.14
CA MET A 41 -8.06 -7.22 15.04
C MET A 41 -8.78 -5.98 15.53
N HIS A 42 -8.19 -4.82 15.28
CA HIS A 42 -8.83 -3.53 15.49
C HIS A 42 -9.21 -2.95 14.14
N SER A 43 -10.50 -2.74 13.95
CA SER A 43 -10.99 -2.10 12.74
C SER A 43 -10.89 -0.58 12.89
N SER A 44 -10.25 0.08 11.93
CA SER A 44 -10.15 1.54 11.93
C SER A 44 -10.13 2.07 10.50
N ILE A 45 -10.62 3.30 10.33
CA ILE A 45 -10.53 4.02 9.06
C ILE A 45 -9.42 5.05 9.23
N ILE A 46 -8.43 4.99 8.35
CA ILE A 46 -7.23 5.81 8.42
C ILE A 46 -7.15 6.69 7.18
N ALA A 47 -6.88 7.97 7.38
CA ALA A 47 -6.63 8.90 6.29
C ALA A 47 -5.11 8.92 6.03
N VAL A 48 -4.71 8.38 4.88
CA VAL A 48 -3.30 8.32 4.48
C VAL A 48 -3.00 9.50 3.56
N PRO A 49 -2.11 10.42 3.96
CA PRO A 49 -1.71 11.51 3.06
C PRO A 49 -0.97 10.95 1.84
N ILE A 50 -1.32 11.41 0.66
CA ILE A 50 -0.69 10.97 -0.59
C ILE A 50 -0.23 12.19 -1.39
N ALA A 51 0.84 12.00 -2.15
CA ALA A 51 1.43 13.04 -2.98
C ALA A 51 1.61 12.59 -4.43
N LEU A 52 0.81 11.62 -4.87
CA LEU A 52 0.84 11.13 -6.24
C LEU A 52 0.17 12.12 -7.18
N ARG A 53 0.71 12.24 -8.39
CA ARG A 53 0.27 13.27 -9.34
C ARG A 53 -0.74 12.79 -10.36
N THR A 54 -0.75 11.49 -10.67
CA THR A 54 -1.59 10.95 -11.72
C THR A 54 -2.74 10.13 -11.16
N ASP A 55 -3.86 10.10 -11.87
CA ASP A 55 -4.98 9.25 -11.51
C ASP A 55 -4.59 7.77 -11.54
N MET A 56 -3.76 7.39 -12.51
CA MET A 56 -3.27 6.03 -12.62
C MET A 56 -2.42 5.65 -11.40
N GLY A 57 -1.54 6.57 -10.94
CA GLY A 57 -0.73 6.32 -9.76
C GLY A 57 -1.58 6.13 -8.51
N ILE A 58 -2.60 6.96 -8.33
CA ILE A 58 -3.51 6.84 -7.20
C ILE A 58 -4.30 5.53 -7.28
N ALA A 59 -4.78 5.16 -8.46
CA ALA A 59 -5.52 3.92 -8.67
C ALA A 59 -4.64 2.69 -8.38
N VAL A 60 -3.39 2.72 -8.79
CA VAL A 60 -2.43 1.63 -8.51
C VAL A 60 -2.18 1.53 -7.01
N LEU A 61 -1.98 2.66 -6.33
CA LEU A 61 -1.77 2.65 -4.88
C LEU A 61 -2.98 2.07 -4.16
N ALA A 62 -4.19 2.52 -4.51
CA ALA A 62 -5.42 2.02 -3.90
C ALA A 62 -5.59 0.53 -4.13
N SER A 63 -5.27 0.04 -5.33
CA SER A 63 -5.35 -1.38 -5.67
C SER A 63 -4.36 -2.20 -4.86
N LEU A 64 -3.12 -1.75 -4.75
CA LEU A 64 -2.09 -2.45 -3.98
C LEU A 64 -2.46 -2.52 -2.49
N VAL A 65 -2.98 -1.44 -1.94
CA VAL A 65 -3.44 -1.40 -0.55
C VAL A 65 -4.59 -2.38 -0.34
N SER A 66 -5.56 -2.40 -1.26
CA SER A 66 -6.72 -3.28 -1.16
C SER A 66 -6.36 -4.75 -1.32
N LEU A 67 -5.34 -5.06 -2.12
CA LEU A 67 -4.87 -6.44 -2.30
C LEU A 67 -4.06 -6.94 -1.10
N THR A 68 -3.58 -6.05 -0.25
CA THR A 68 -2.90 -6.42 0.98
C THR A 68 -3.94 -6.92 1.99
N PRO A 69 -3.80 -8.14 2.53
CA PRO A 69 -4.78 -8.66 3.50
C PRO A 69 -4.92 -7.75 4.73
N GLY A 70 -6.15 -7.52 5.13
CA GLY A 70 -6.46 -6.68 6.27
C GLY A 70 -6.63 -5.20 5.96
N ASN A 71 -6.41 -4.79 4.72
CA ASN A 71 -6.58 -3.39 4.31
C ASN A 71 -7.53 -3.30 3.12
N CYS A 72 -8.28 -2.22 3.06
CA CYS A 72 -9.18 -1.95 1.94
C CYS A 72 -9.23 -0.44 1.70
N ALA A 73 -8.87 -0.01 0.50
CA ALA A 73 -9.00 1.38 0.12
C ALA A 73 -10.48 1.69 -0.12
N LEU A 74 -10.99 2.72 0.55
CA LEU A 74 -12.40 3.07 0.51
C LEU A 74 -12.69 4.24 -0.43
N HIS A 75 -11.85 5.27 -0.37
CA HIS A 75 -12.18 6.52 -1.04
C HIS A 75 -10.96 7.42 -1.13
N VAL A 76 -10.88 8.21 -2.20
CA VAL A 76 -9.88 9.24 -2.36
C VAL A 76 -10.56 10.58 -2.13
N SER A 77 -9.93 11.48 -1.36
CA SER A 77 -10.50 12.80 -1.09
C SER A 77 -10.66 13.61 -2.37
N ALA A 78 -11.56 14.60 -2.35
CA ALA A 78 -11.84 15.43 -3.52
C ALA A 78 -10.61 16.19 -4.01
N ASP A 79 -9.71 16.58 -3.11
CA ASP A 79 -8.47 17.26 -3.45
C ASP A 79 -7.34 16.30 -3.84
N ARG A 80 -7.58 14.99 -3.80
CA ARG A 80 -6.63 13.92 -4.13
C ARG A 80 -5.40 13.88 -3.23
N ARG A 81 -5.48 14.44 -2.04
CA ARG A 81 -4.35 14.48 -1.11
C ARG A 81 -4.41 13.42 -0.03
N GLN A 82 -5.54 12.72 0.08
CA GLN A 82 -5.72 11.69 1.10
C GLN A 82 -6.41 10.47 0.52
N LEU A 83 -5.94 9.30 0.96
CA LEU A 83 -6.57 8.02 0.67
C LEU A 83 -7.14 7.47 1.97
N TYR A 84 -8.43 7.18 2.00
CA TYR A 84 -9.06 6.59 3.18
C TYR A 84 -8.99 5.07 3.08
N VAL A 85 -8.42 4.45 4.10
CA VAL A 85 -8.17 3.02 4.15
C VAL A 85 -8.84 2.44 5.38
N HIS A 86 -9.62 1.36 5.18
CA HIS A 86 -10.15 0.56 6.27
C HIS A 86 -9.12 -0.51 6.62
N ALA A 87 -8.57 -0.46 7.82
CA ALA A 87 -7.53 -1.38 8.25
C ALA A 87 -8.05 -2.26 9.38
N LEU A 88 -7.86 -3.57 9.23
CA LEU A 88 -8.14 -4.59 10.23
C LEU A 88 -6.84 -5.08 10.86
N ASP A 89 -5.99 -4.16 11.23
CA ASP A 89 -4.63 -4.44 11.66
C ASP A 89 -4.44 -3.91 13.08
N GLY A 90 -3.69 -4.63 13.90
CA GLY A 90 -3.37 -4.21 15.26
C GLY A 90 -2.30 -3.13 15.36
N ARG A 91 -1.73 -2.70 14.22
CA ARG A 91 -0.72 -1.64 14.21
C ARG A 91 -1.36 -0.28 14.46
N THR A 92 -0.55 0.67 14.92
CA THR A 92 -1.04 2.04 15.08
C THR A 92 -1.29 2.71 13.73
N PRO A 93 -2.19 3.70 13.65
CA PRO A 93 -2.41 4.43 12.39
C PRO A 93 -1.11 4.99 11.80
N GLU A 94 -0.22 5.51 12.62
CA GLU A 94 1.06 6.07 12.18
C GLU A 94 1.94 5.01 11.51
N GLN A 95 1.96 3.80 12.05
CA GLN A 95 2.72 2.70 11.47
C GLN A 95 2.15 2.28 10.13
N ILE A 96 0.83 2.21 10.00
CA ILE A 96 0.16 1.84 8.76
C ILE A 96 0.41 2.90 7.70
N ILE A 97 0.25 4.18 8.03
CA ILE A 97 0.51 5.29 7.13
C ILE A 97 1.96 5.25 6.63
N ALA A 98 2.91 5.12 7.54
CA ALA A 98 4.33 5.06 7.19
C ALA A 98 4.63 3.88 6.27
N SER A 99 4.05 2.73 6.54
CA SER A 99 4.23 1.53 5.72
C SER A 99 3.74 1.74 4.30
N ILE A 100 2.52 2.28 4.13
CA ILE A 100 1.95 2.53 2.81
C ILE A 100 2.80 3.54 2.04
N GLN A 101 3.21 4.63 2.69
CA GLN A 101 3.99 5.68 2.04
C GLN A 101 5.38 5.19 1.64
N GLN A 102 6.05 4.45 2.49
CA GLN A 102 7.42 4.02 2.22
C GLN A 102 7.49 2.83 1.27
N VAL A 103 6.55 1.90 1.40
CA VAL A 103 6.58 0.67 0.61
C VAL A 103 5.99 0.88 -0.78
N PHE A 104 4.85 1.52 -0.89
CA PHE A 104 4.12 1.63 -2.15
C PHE A 104 4.20 3.01 -2.79
N GLU A 105 3.78 4.05 -2.07
CA GLU A 105 3.67 5.39 -2.65
C GLU A 105 4.99 5.90 -3.21
N ARG A 106 6.05 5.72 -2.46
CA ARG A 106 7.39 6.19 -2.86
C ARG A 106 7.82 5.62 -4.19
N ARG A 107 7.54 4.34 -4.41
CA ARG A 107 7.89 3.66 -5.66
C ARG A 107 7.01 4.06 -6.81
N ILE A 108 5.72 4.23 -6.55
CA ILE A 108 4.78 4.74 -7.57
C ILE A 108 5.17 6.15 -7.97
N ALA A 109 5.54 7.00 -7.03
CA ALA A 109 5.97 8.36 -7.31
C ALA A 109 7.22 8.40 -8.20
N ARG A 110 8.15 7.46 -8.02
CA ARG A 110 9.32 7.34 -8.90
C ARG A 110 8.92 6.98 -10.33
N ILE A 111 7.96 6.08 -10.47
CA ILE A 111 7.46 5.66 -11.79
C ILE A 111 6.76 6.80 -12.47
N GLU A 112 6.00 7.61 -11.75
CA GLU A 112 5.30 8.78 -12.30
C GLU A 112 6.25 9.84 -12.84
N ARG A 113 7.44 9.93 -12.29
CA ARG A 113 8.43 10.93 -12.70
C ARG A 113 9.06 10.63 -14.05
N TRP A 114 8.85 9.46 -14.61
CA TRP A 114 9.39 9.04 -15.90
C TRP A 114 8.34 9.25 -17.01
#